data_12717773d55c6db26a287b70a27ac279
#
_entry.id   12717773d55c6db26a287b70a27ac279
#
_cell.length_a   1.000
_cell.length_b   1.000
_cell.length_c   1.000
_cell.angle_alpha   90.00
_cell.angle_beta   90.00
_cell.angle_gamma   90.00
#
_symmetry.space_group_name_H-M   'P 1'
#
loop_
_entity.id
_entity.type
_entity.pdbx_description
1 polymer ?
#
loop_
_entity_poly.entity_id
_entity_poly.type
_entity_poly.pdbx_seq_one_letter_code
_entity_poly.pdbx_strand_id
1 'polypeptide(L)'
;MENLIKNSIIVGQETIENQNNWWKDSPDNKKRIMICGTYPVGQTNGYSRVMYYISKYLGQKEDIQLTIYGFQNFTQSIGQTMIRNEIPSSVKLHDAYATEEPKRNGFGEKEVGDFLKKNPQDIIIIFNDPIVTSALTQTIINECHHFRHKFKLYSYMDQVYPYQKKDYIKLLNTYFDGIIAFTPYWKDVAIKLGIDPQKPMFVFPHGFDHKLYYPIPQNIARIFYNFDEETFMVLNLNRNQPRKRWDITLVAWAEFVERHYKLNVLNTLTKEDCKINKYTKRPIKLVIGTTMDGYWDLMDVFENEIKFRDVPLEYAKKTIHSIESPQQLSDRDINILYNACDVGLNSADGEGFGLCGFEGLALGKPQISSFVGGMREFFNEQIALIIEPKIRMYLDNKSNTIGGVAELGDPHEYAEAFWKYFSSPELMEKHGTKGRQHILTNYRWDNIVDYFYKKIIPKI
;
A
#
# COMPACT_ATOMS: atom_id res chain seq x y z
N MET A 1 -1.46 -7.44 30.68
CA MET A 1 -0.17 -8.06 30.27
C MET A 1 0.60 -8.73 31.42
N GLU A 2 0.67 -8.17 32.63
CA GLU A 2 1.29 -8.85 33.78
C GLU A 2 0.61 -10.18 34.18
N ASN A 3 -0.72 -10.30 33.99
CA ASN A 3 -1.43 -11.56 34.25
C ASN A 3 -1.21 -12.65 33.19
N LEU A 4 -0.71 -12.31 32.00
CA LEU A 4 -0.40 -13.27 30.94
C LEU A 4 0.97 -13.94 31.16
N ILE A 5 1.89 -13.28 31.84
CA ILE A 5 3.20 -13.83 32.16
C ILE A 5 3.13 -14.82 33.33
N LYS A 6 2.14 -14.69 34.21
CA LYS A 6 1.97 -15.59 35.38
C LYS A 6 1.19 -16.88 35.08
N ASN A 7 0.39 -16.92 34.02
CA ASN A 7 -0.43 -18.10 33.70
C ASN A 7 0.23 -19.09 32.73
N SER A 8 1.49 -18.87 32.30
CA SER A 8 2.21 -19.77 31.40
C SER A 8 2.92 -20.95 32.09
N ILE A 9 2.68 -21.22 33.37
CA ILE A 9 3.39 -22.27 34.14
C ILE A 9 2.52 -23.47 34.53
N ILE A 10 1.27 -23.56 34.13
CA ILE A 10 0.44 -24.73 34.41
C ILE A 10 -0.25 -25.21 33.13
N VAL A 11 0.45 -25.93 32.28
CA VAL A 11 -0.17 -26.89 31.34
C VAL A 11 0.54 -28.22 31.53
N GLY A 12 -0.27 -29.26 31.71
CA GLY A 12 0.09 -30.58 32.16
C GLY A 12 1.26 -31.23 31.43
N GLN A 13 1.96 -32.07 32.17
CA GLN A 13 2.97 -33.00 31.71
C GLN A 13 2.37 -34.03 30.71
N GLU A 14 2.20 -33.63 29.46
CA GLU A 14 2.23 -34.59 28.36
C GLU A 14 3.68 -34.97 28.10
N THR A 15 3.94 -36.28 28.11
CA THR A 15 5.27 -36.87 28.06
C THR A 15 6.08 -36.34 26.88
N ILE A 16 7.27 -35.81 27.19
CA ILE A 16 8.24 -35.19 26.29
C ILE A 16 8.60 -36.07 25.06
N GLU A 17 8.41 -37.37 25.13
CA GLU A 17 8.73 -38.30 24.02
C GLU A 17 7.76 -38.22 22.81
N ASN A 18 6.50 -37.80 22.97
CA ASN A 18 5.57 -37.66 21.85
C ASN A 18 5.66 -36.30 21.18
N GLN A 19 6.26 -35.30 21.81
CA GLN A 19 6.36 -33.94 21.30
C GLN A 19 7.50 -33.75 20.29
N ASN A 20 8.53 -34.57 20.31
CA ASN A 20 9.72 -34.43 19.45
C ASN A 20 9.52 -34.89 17.98
N ASN A 21 8.38 -35.39 17.61
CA ASN A 21 8.23 -36.10 16.34
C ASN A 21 7.48 -35.35 15.24
N TRP A 22 6.85 -34.20 15.53
CA TRP A 22 6.04 -33.54 14.49
C TRP A 22 6.80 -32.45 13.71
N TRP A 23 7.87 -31.85 14.27
CA TRP A 23 8.72 -30.93 13.52
C TRP A 23 9.84 -31.71 12.80
N LYS A 24 9.47 -32.39 11.71
CA LYS A 24 10.43 -33.15 10.89
C LYS A 24 11.20 -32.24 9.96
N ASP A 25 12.47 -32.59 9.70
CA ASP A 25 13.27 -31.92 8.67
C ASP A 25 12.64 -32.11 7.30
N SER A 26 12.92 -31.19 6.36
CA SER A 26 12.38 -31.26 5.00
C SER A 26 12.91 -32.53 4.31
N PRO A 27 12.05 -33.43 3.81
CA PRO A 27 12.49 -34.66 3.16
C PRO A 27 13.30 -34.39 1.88
N ASP A 28 13.08 -33.23 1.25
CA ASP A 28 13.64 -32.87 -0.05
C ASP A 28 14.82 -31.88 0.06
N ASN A 29 15.35 -31.63 1.25
CA ASN A 29 16.37 -30.60 1.55
C ASN A 29 15.96 -29.18 1.11
N LYS A 30 14.68 -28.94 0.83
CA LYS A 30 14.17 -27.62 0.48
C LYS A 30 13.95 -26.77 1.73
N LYS A 31 14.28 -25.48 1.63
CA LYS A 31 13.98 -24.53 2.68
C LYS A 31 12.48 -24.23 2.69
N ARG A 32 11.79 -24.55 3.80
CA ARG A 32 10.35 -24.31 3.97
C ARG A 32 10.11 -22.91 4.46
N ILE A 33 9.46 -22.10 3.63
CA ILE A 33 9.15 -20.69 3.96
C ILE A 33 7.65 -20.52 3.97
N MET A 34 7.11 -20.05 5.09
CA MET A 34 5.72 -19.61 5.18
C MET A 34 5.64 -18.10 5.21
N ILE A 35 4.79 -17.52 4.38
CA ILE A 35 4.44 -16.10 4.43
C ILE A 35 2.97 -15.99 4.84
N CYS A 36 2.73 -15.35 5.99
CA CYS A 36 1.41 -15.01 6.48
C CYS A 36 1.02 -13.63 5.92
N GLY A 37 0.03 -13.57 5.07
CA GLY A 37 -0.40 -12.31 4.42
C GLY A 37 -1.74 -12.46 3.72
N THR A 38 -2.26 -11.40 3.12
CA THR A 38 -3.54 -11.46 2.41
C THR A 38 -3.50 -12.49 1.28
N TYR A 39 -4.58 -13.26 1.13
CA TYR A 39 -4.68 -14.30 0.09
C TYR A 39 -4.37 -13.71 -1.29
N PRO A 40 -3.47 -14.33 -2.07
CA PRO A 40 -2.88 -13.69 -3.25
C PRO A 40 -3.81 -13.60 -4.47
N VAL A 41 -4.89 -14.38 -4.48
CA VAL A 41 -5.82 -14.50 -5.61
C VAL A 41 -7.20 -13.98 -5.22
N GLY A 42 -7.91 -13.36 -6.15
CA GLY A 42 -9.30 -12.94 -5.94
C GLY A 42 -9.51 -11.69 -5.08
N GLN A 43 -8.45 -10.97 -4.71
CA GLN A 43 -8.52 -9.73 -3.93
C GLN A 43 -7.96 -8.55 -4.73
N THR A 44 -8.55 -7.36 -4.59
CA THR A 44 -8.14 -6.16 -5.33
C THR A 44 -7.20 -5.24 -4.56
N ASN A 45 -6.93 -5.54 -3.28
CA ASN A 45 -6.13 -4.67 -2.42
C ASN A 45 -4.61 -4.81 -2.64
N GLY A 46 -3.84 -3.82 -2.18
CA GLY A 46 -2.38 -3.78 -2.34
C GLY A 46 -1.65 -4.95 -1.67
N TYR A 47 -2.11 -5.42 -0.50
CA TYR A 47 -1.52 -6.58 0.19
C TYR A 47 -1.61 -7.86 -0.64
N SER A 48 -2.79 -8.15 -1.18
CA SER A 48 -2.99 -9.32 -2.04
C SER A 48 -2.11 -9.26 -3.29
N ARG A 49 -1.95 -8.07 -3.87
CA ARG A 49 -1.07 -7.85 -5.03
C ARG A 49 0.39 -8.13 -4.70
N VAL A 50 0.90 -7.62 -3.58
CA VAL A 50 2.26 -7.91 -3.11
C VAL A 50 2.46 -9.41 -2.89
N MET A 51 1.50 -10.06 -2.19
CA MET A 51 1.54 -11.51 -1.95
C MET A 51 1.52 -12.32 -3.25
N TYR A 52 0.77 -11.89 -4.25
CA TYR A 52 0.74 -12.52 -5.57
C TYR A 52 2.12 -12.52 -6.23
N TYR A 53 2.79 -11.37 -6.28
CA TYR A 53 4.10 -11.28 -6.93
C TYR A 53 5.19 -12.03 -6.17
N ILE A 54 5.17 -12.00 -4.85
CA ILE A 54 6.08 -12.81 -4.04
C ILE A 54 5.83 -14.31 -4.34
N SER A 55 4.58 -14.74 -4.34
CA SER A 55 4.20 -16.13 -4.63
C SER A 55 4.62 -16.55 -6.04
N LYS A 56 4.39 -15.69 -7.04
CA LYS A 56 4.74 -15.92 -8.44
C LYS A 56 6.24 -16.13 -8.63
N TYR A 57 7.08 -15.23 -8.12
CA TYR A 57 8.51 -15.26 -8.42
C TYR A 57 9.33 -16.10 -7.42
N LEU A 58 8.97 -16.10 -6.13
CA LEU A 58 9.66 -16.93 -5.14
C LEU A 58 9.27 -18.41 -5.29
N GLY A 59 8.02 -18.71 -5.66
CA GLY A 59 7.54 -20.06 -5.91
C GLY A 59 8.23 -20.77 -7.09
N GLN A 60 8.94 -20.03 -7.97
CA GLN A 60 9.73 -20.60 -9.07
C GLN A 60 11.11 -21.12 -8.62
N LYS A 61 11.52 -20.90 -7.36
CA LYS A 61 12.83 -21.33 -6.87
C LYS A 61 12.75 -22.79 -6.42
N GLU A 62 13.56 -23.65 -7.03
CA GLU A 62 13.49 -25.11 -6.87
C GLU A 62 13.88 -25.60 -5.48
N ASP A 63 14.77 -24.86 -4.78
CA ASP A 63 15.25 -25.13 -3.44
C ASP A 63 14.36 -24.56 -2.32
N ILE A 64 13.22 -23.94 -2.69
CA ILE A 64 12.24 -23.40 -1.74
C ILE A 64 10.93 -24.17 -1.82
N GLN A 65 10.38 -24.51 -0.66
CA GLN A 65 9.00 -24.90 -0.49
C GLN A 65 8.22 -23.72 0.10
N LEU A 66 7.52 -22.98 -0.77
CA LEU A 66 6.76 -21.80 -0.35
C LEU A 66 5.35 -22.19 0.07
N THR A 67 4.96 -21.72 1.25
CA THR A 67 3.59 -21.82 1.79
C THR A 67 3.05 -20.42 2.03
N ILE A 68 1.86 -20.13 1.55
CA ILE A 68 1.12 -18.90 1.84
C ILE A 68 0.03 -19.23 2.85
N TYR A 69 0.11 -18.66 4.04
CA TYR A 69 -0.99 -18.63 5.00
C TYR A 69 -1.83 -17.40 4.71
N GLY A 70 -2.86 -17.59 3.85
CA GLY A 70 -3.56 -16.50 3.18
C GLY A 70 -4.76 -15.98 3.95
N PHE A 71 -4.75 -14.68 4.28
CA PHE A 71 -5.80 -13.98 5.01
C PHE A 71 -6.96 -13.54 4.15
N GLN A 72 -8.15 -13.43 4.75
CA GLN A 72 -9.30 -12.68 4.23
C GLN A 72 -9.71 -13.07 2.81
N ASN A 73 -9.69 -14.36 2.48
CA ASN A 73 -10.18 -14.85 1.19
C ASN A 73 -11.72 -14.81 1.14
N PHE A 74 -12.29 -13.61 1.16
CA PHE A 74 -13.74 -13.40 1.10
C PHE A 74 -14.24 -13.59 -0.33
N THR A 75 -14.83 -14.72 -0.64
CA THR A 75 -15.32 -15.08 -1.98
C THR A 75 -16.40 -14.16 -2.53
N GLN A 76 -17.07 -13.40 -1.69
CA GLN A 76 -18.17 -12.48 -2.08
C GLN A 76 -17.69 -11.12 -2.58
N SER A 77 -16.44 -10.75 -2.36
CA SER A 77 -15.87 -9.46 -2.79
C SER A 77 -15.19 -9.51 -4.15
N ILE A 78 -15.35 -10.59 -4.87
CA ILE A 78 -14.63 -10.83 -6.12
C ILE A 78 -15.35 -10.13 -7.26
N GLY A 79 -14.81 -9.03 -7.74
CA GLY A 79 -14.95 -8.65 -9.13
C GLY A 79 -14.37 -9.82 -9.96
N GLN A 80 -15.19 -10.46 -10.75
CA GLN A 80 -14.93 -11.74 -11.42
C GLN A 80 -13.75 -11.76 -12.42
N THR A 81 -12.89 -10.75 -12.42
CA THR A 81 -11.96 -10.48 -13.53
C THR A 81 -10.49 -10.42 -13.15
N MET A 82 -10.12 -10.75 -11.90
CA MET A 82 -8.71 -10.81 -11.56
C MET A 82 -8.10 -12.17 -11.90
N ILE A 83 -7.51 -12.26 -13.07
CA ILE A 83 -6.78 -13.46 -13.50
C ILE A 83 -5.35 -13.37 -12.97
N ARG A 84 -5.14 -13.75 -11.72
CA ARG A 84 -3.82 -13.98 -11.12
C ARG A 84 -3.53 -15.47 -11.10
N ASN A 85 -3.24 -16.04 -12.26
CA ASN A 85 -3.08 -17.48 -12.49
C ASN A 85 -1.65 -17.95 -12.68
N GLU A 86 -0.66 -17.06 -12.50
CA GLU A 86 0.75 -17.40 -12.75
C GLU A 86 1.52 -17.81 -11.47
N ILE A 87 0.80 -18.15 -10.39
CA ILE A 87 1.44 -18.73 -9.20
C ILE A 87 1.77 -20.18 -9.51
N PRO A 88 3.04 -20.61 -9.34
CA PRO A 88 3.42 -22.00 -9.56
C PRO A 88 2.60 -22.97 -8.72
N SER A 89 2.25 -24.13 -9.27
CA SER A 89 1.50 -25.18 -8.58
C SER A 89 2.26 -25.78 -7.38
N SER A 90 3.57 -25.58 -7.31
CA SER A 90 4.43 -25.96 -6.18
C SER A 90 4.19 -25.09 -4.93
N VAL A 91 3.60 -23.90 -5.08
CA VAL A 91 3.26 -23.02 -3.94
C VAL A 91 2.01 -23.56 -3.23
N LYS A 92 2.14 -23.83 -1.94
CA LYS A 92 1.00 -24.23 -1.10
C LYS A 92 0.20 -23.00 -0.69
N LEU A 93 -1.02 -22.86 -1.17
CA LEU A 93 -1.95 -21.81 -0.77
C LEU A 93 -2.91 -22.35 0.30
N HIS A 94 -2.79 -21.87 1.53
CA HIS A 94 -3.71 -22.15 2.62
C HIS A 94 -4.67 -20.98 2.80
N ASP A 95 -5.96 -21.26 2.82
CA ASP A 95 -7.01 -20.26 3.06
C ASP A 95 -7.33 -20.21 4.55
N ALA A 96 -6.77 -19.21 5.23
CA ALA A 96 -6.96 -19.00 6.66
C ALA A 96 -8.43 -18.71 7.01
N TYR A 97 -9.15 -17.95 6.15
CA TYR A 97 -10.57 -17.69 6.37
C TYR A 97 -11.41 -18.99 6.28
N ALA A 98 -11.09 -19.86 5.34
CA ALA A 98 -11.84 -21.13 5.19
C ALA A 98 -11.74 -22.02 6.44
N THR A 99 -10.62 -21.93 7.17
CA THR A 99 -10.35 -22.77 8.36
C THR A 99 -10.74 -22.14 9.69
N GLU A 100 -11.15 -20.85 9.71
CA GLU A 100 -11.62 -20.20 10.94
C GLU A 100 -12.90 -20.88 11.49
N GLU A 101 -12.86 -21.26 12.78
CA GLU A 101 -14.00 -21.81 13.51
C GLU A 101 -14.10 -21.16 14.90
N PRO A 102 -15.17 -20.40 15.23
CA PRO A 102 -16.18 -19.86 14.31
C PRO A 102 -15.59 -18.80 13.37
N LYS A 103 -16.31 -18.48 12.30
CA LYS A 103 -15.88 -17.40 11.37
C LYS A 103 -15.73 -16.06 12.07
N ARG A 104 -14.62 -15.38 11.78
CA ARG A 104 -14.24 -14.08 12.37
C ARG A 104 -13.85 -13.09 11.27
N ASN A 105 -12.63 -12.55 11.37
CA ASN A 105 -12.14 -11.52 10.46
C ASN A 105 -11.29 -12.06 9.30
N GLY A 106 -11.16 -13.37 9.16
CA GLY A 106 -10.45 -14.03 8.08
C GLY A 106 -8.94 -14.06 8.21
N PHE A 107 -8.38 -13.79 9.38
CA PHE A 107 -6.94 -13.83 9.60
C PHE A 107 -6.42 -15.20 10.08
N GLY A 108 -7.28 -16.08 10.57
CA GLY A 108 -6.91 -17.40 11.09
C GLY A 108 -5.90 -17.32 12.24
N GLU A 109 -5.96 -16.25 13.04
CA GLU A 109 -4.98 -15.98 14.08
C GLU A 109 -5.00 -17.02 15.21
N LYS A 110 -6.11 -17.74 15.40
CA LYS A 110 -6.21 -18.81 16.38
C LYS A 110 -5.80 -20.17 15.80
N GLU A 111 -5.90 -20.34 14.51
CA GLU A 111 -5.68 -21.62 13.81
C GLU A 111 -4.24 -21.79 13.31
N VAL A 112 -3.43 -20.71 13.32
CA VAL A 112 -2.06 -20.74 12.78
C VAL A 112 -1.15 -21.71 13.53
N GLY A 113 -1.32 -21.88 14.84
CA GLY A 113 -0.56 -22.83 15.64
C GLY A 113 -0.81 -24.27 15.21
N ASP A 114 -2.08 -24.67 15.10
CA ASP A 114 -2.46 -26.00 14.63
C ASP A 114 -2.06 -26.25 13.17
N PHE A 115 -2.08 -25.21 12.34
CA PHE A 115 -1.55 -25.28 10.98
C PHE A 115 -0.05 -25.61 10.98
N LEU A 116 0.76 -24.92 11.79
CA LEU A 116 2.19 -25.13 11.91
C LEU A 116 2.55 -26.52 12.46
N LYS A 117 1.77 -27.05 13.41
CA LYS A 117 1.93 -28.42 13.92
C LYS A 117 1.83 -29.47 12.81
N LYS A 118 0.95 -29.24 11.83
CA LYS A 118 0.73 -30.13 10.67
C LYS A 118 1.67 -29.80 9.50
N ASN A 119 2.17 -28.59 9.42
CA ASN A 119 2.98 -28.08 8.31
C ASN A 119 4.20 -27.32 8.85
N PRO A 120 5.23 -27.99 9.38
CA PRO A 120 6.42 -27.35 9.93
C PRO A 120 7.13 -26.46 8.91
N GLN A 121 7.64 -25.31 9.34
CA GLN A 121 8.32 -24.31 8.51
C GLN A 121 9.68 -23.96 9.09
N ASP A 122 10.66 -23.66 8.25
CA ASP A 122 12.00 -23.24 8.70
C ASP A 122 12.07 -21.71 8.87
N ILE A 123 11.29 -20.98 8.06
CA ILE A 123 11.15 -19.54 8.12
C ILE A 123 9.66 -19.16 8.09
N ILE A 124 9.25 -18.30 9.01
CA ILE A 124 7.92 -17.71 9.07
C ILE A 124 8.05 -16.20 8.92
N ILE A 125 7.38 -15.62 7.94
CA ILE A 125 7.34 -14.17 7.67
C ILE A 125 5.91 -13.69 7.83
N ILE A 126 5.65 -12.74 8.73
CA ILE A 126 4.33 -12.14 8.91
C ILE A 126 4.30 -10.79 8.19
N PHE A 127 3.45 -10.67 7.18
CA PHE A 127 3.24 -9.46 6.38
C PHE A 127 1.85 -8.89 6.66
N ASN A 128 1.76 -7.98 7.61
CA ASN A 128 0.55 -7.23 7.92
C ASN A 128 0.85 -6.04 8.84
N ASP A 129 -0.22 -5.33 9.23
CA ASP A 129 -0.15 -4.28 10.24
C ASP A 129 0.23 -4.83 11.64
N PRO A 130 0.56 -3.92 12.59
CA PRO A 130 0.95 -4.31 13.94
C PRO A 130 -0.09 -5.12 14.73
N ILE A 131 -1.38 -4.90 14.49
CA ILE A 131 -2.46 -5.56 15.24
C ILE A 131 -2.51 -7.04 14.85
N VAL A 132 -2.61 -7.32 13.54
CA VAL A 132 -2.66 -8.68 13.00
C VAL A 132 -1.34 -9.42 13.28
N THR A 133 -0.21 -8.74 13.08
CA THR A 133 1.12 -9.29 13.39
C THR A 133 1.21 -9.70 14.87
N SER A 134 0.70 -8.88 15.79
CA SER A 134 0.71 -9.19 17.22
C SER A 134 -0.16 -10.40 17.56
N ALA A 135 -1.36 -10.48 16.98
CA ALA A 135 -2.29 -11.59 17.24
C ALA A 135 -1.72 -12.94 16.76
N LEU A 136 -1.19 -13.00 15.54
CA LEU A 136 -0.53 -14.20 15.01
C LEU A 136 0.69 -14.61 15.83
N THR A 137 1.54 -13.64 16.18
CA THR A 137 2.74 -13.87 16.97
C THR A 137 2.38 -14.50 18.32
N GLN A 138 1.34 -13.98 18.99
CA GLN A 138 0.87 -14.51 20.27
C GLN A 138 0.52 -15.99 20.18
N THR A 139 -0.26 -16.39 19.17
CA THR A 139 -0.66 -17.78 18.97
C THR A 139 0.53 -18.67 18.61
N ILE A 140 1.39 -18.22 17.67
CA ILE A 140 2.59 -18.98 17.27
C ILE A 140 3.50 -19.22 18.48
N ILE A 141 3.75 -18.20 19.30
CA ILE A 141 4.62 -18.36 20.48
C ILE A 141 3.95 -19.24 21.54
N ASN A 142 2.67 -19.06 21.82
CA ASN A 142 1.98 -19.87 22.84
C ASN A 142 1.93 -21.34 22.48
N GLU A 143 1.64 -21.68 21.22
CA GLU A 143 1.39 -23.05 20.79
C GLU A 143 2.64 -23.76 20.26
N CYS A 144 3.62 -23.00 19.78
CA CYS A 144 4.83 -23.55 19.18
C CYS A 144 6.12 -23.24 19.99
N HIS A 145 6.02 -22.82 21.26
CA HIS A 145 7.17 -22.41 22.07
C HIS A 145 8.23 -23.50 22.22
N HIS A 146 7.85 -24.77 22.34
CA HIS A 146 8.78 -25.91 22.41
C HIS A 146 9.65 -26.06 21.16
N PHE A 147 9.14 -25.59 20.01
CA PHE A 147 9.83 -25.64 18.71
C PHE A 147 10.39 -24.29 18.27
N ARG A 148 10.37 -23.29 19.14
CA ARG A 148 10.85 -21.93 18.79
C ARG A 148 12.27 -21.92 18.22
N HIS A 149 13.10 -22.84 18.64
CA HIS A 149 14.47 -23.01 18.15
C HIS A 149 14.58 -23.67 16.76
N LYS A 150 13.48 -24.23 16.22
CA LYS A 150 13.43 -24.91 14.92
C LYS A 150 13.12 -23.97 13.76
N PHE A 151 12.58 -22.79 14.02
CA PHE A 151 12.20 -21.85 12.97
C PHE A 151 12.69 -20.43 13.27
N LYS A 152 12.81 -19.65 12.20
CA LYS A 152 13.04 -18.21 12.25
C LYS A 152 11.75 -17.45 12.04
N LEU A 153 11.51 -16.40 12.83
CA LEU A 153 10.30 -15.56 12.75
C LEU A 153 10.69 -14.14 12.36
N TYR A 154 10.16 -13.67 11.25
CA TYR A 154 10.41 -12.33 10.71
C TYR A 154 9.11 -11.54 10.57
N SER A 155 9.15 -10.24 10.90
CA SER A 155 8.09 -9.32 10.55
C SER A 155 8.45 -8.59 9.26
N TYR A 156 7.62 -8.72 8.22
CA TYR A 156 7.63 -7.85 7.06
C TYR A 156 6.68 -6.70 7.35
N MET A 157 7.26 -5.64 7.92
CA MET A 157 6.54 -4.61 8.64
C MET A 157 5.76 -3.68 7.71
N ASP A 158 4.43 -3.65 7.81
CA ASP A 158 3.62 -2.54 7.28
C ASP A 158 3.59 -1.39 8.30
N GLN A 159 4.51 -0.46 8.14
CA GLN A 159 4.59 0.75 8.92
C GLN A 159 4.15 1.94 8.09
N VAL A 160 3.05 2.61 8.48
CA VAL A 160 2.48 3.74 7.74
C VAL A 160 2.80 5.10 8.37
N TYR A 161 3.18 5.12 9.65
CA TYR A 161 3.49 6.33 10.41
C TYR A 161 4.85 6.24 11.10
N PRO A 162 5.57 7.36 11.28
CA PRO A 162 6.86 7.39 11.95
C PRO A 162 6.77 7.25 13.49
N TYR A 163 5.71 6.60 13.99
CA TYR A 163 5.49 6.25 15.39
C TYR A 163 4.86 4.86 15.48
N GLN A 164 5.28 4.10 16.49
CA GLN A 164 4.67 2.81 16.84
C GLN A 164 4.49 2.70 18.35
N LYS A 165 3.48 1.95 18.77
CA LYS A 165 3.25 1.66 20.20
C LYS A 165 4.44 0.90 20.78
N LYS A 166 4.83 1.29 22.01
CA LYS A 166 5.95 0.65 22.73
C LYS A 166 5.79 -0.87 22.88
N ASP A 167 4.54 -1.32 23.10
CA ASP A 167 4.25 -2.75 23.23
C ASP A 167 4.53 -3.52 21.94
N TYR A 168 4.27 -2.91 20.79
CA TYR A 168 4.60 -3.53 19.49
C TYR A 168 6.12 -3.59 19.28
N ILE A 169 6.84 -2.52 19.59
CA ILE A 169 8.31 -2.53 19.54
C ILE A 169 8.89 -3.59 20.49
N LYS A 170 8.35 -3.70 21.71
CA LYS A 170 8.73 -4.75 22.66
C LYS A 170 8.46 -6.16 22.12
N LEU A 171 7.30 -6.38 21.49
CA LEU A 171 6.94 -7.65 20.86
C LEU A 171 7.95 -8.01 19.76
N LEU A 172 8.28 -7.07 18.87
CA LEU A 172 9.26 -7.27 17.82
C LEU A 172 10.64 -7.61 18.37
N ASN A 173 11.09 -6.91 19.41
CA ASN A 173 12.39 -7.17 20.05
C ASN A 173 12.43 -8.52 20.76
N THR A 174 11.31 -8.94 21.36
CA THR A 174 11.28 -10.17 22.18
C THR A 174 11.15 -11.44 21.34
N TYR A 175 10.28 -11.43 20.32
CA TYR A 175 9.88 -12.68 19.66
C TYR A 175 10.39 -12.85 18.24
N PHE A 176 10.77 -11.77 17.56
CA PHE A 176 11.23 -11.87 16.18
C PHE A 176 12.75 -12.03 16.09
N ASP A 177 13.22 -12.87 15.18
CA ASP A 177 14.64 -13.03 14.85
C ASP A 177 15.16 -11.86 14.02
N GLY A 178 14.27 -11.18 13.26
CA GLY A 178 14.63 -10.01 12.48
C GLY A 178 13.42 -9.32 11.88
N ILE A 179 13.69 -8.21 11.20
CA ILE A 179 12.70 -7.34 10.61
C ILE A 179 12.99 -7.15 9.11
N ILE A 180 11.95 -7.14 8.32
CA ILE A 180 11.99 -6.77 6.90
C ILE A 180 11.18 -5.49 6.76
N ALA A 181 11.82 -4.41 6.35
CA ALA A 181 11.18 -3.11 6.12
C ALA A 181 10.89 -2.92 4.63
N PHE A 182 9.84 -2.15 4.28
CA PHE A 182 9.52 -1.84 2.88
C PHE A 182 10.58 -0.94 2.24
N THR A 183 11.21 -0.07 3.03
CA THR A 183 12.16 0.94 2.53
C THR A 183 13.28 1.18 3.53
N PRO A 184 14.43 1.73 3.10
CA PRO A 184 15.47 2.21 4.01
C PRO A 184 14.94 3.21 5.03
N TYR A 185 14.04 4.12 4.63
CA TYR A 185 13.40 5.07 5.54
C TYR A 185 12.71 4.35 6.72
N TRP A 186 11.91 3.32 6.45
CA TRP A 186 11.23 2.56 7.50
C TRP A 186 12.18 1.74 8.38
N LYS A 187 13.28 1.24 7.81
CA LYS A 187 14.34 0.62 8.60
C LYS A 187 14.93 1.60 9.61
N ASP A 188 15.28 2.81 9.17
CA ASP A 188 15.86 3.85 10.03
C ASP A 188 14.86 4.32 11.09
N VAL A 189 13.60 4.47 10.73
CA VAL A 189 12.52 4.81 11.69
C VAL A 189 12.35 3.70 12.73
N ALA A 190 12.36 2.43 12.34
CA ALA A 190 12.25 1.31 13.28
C ALA A 190 13.37 1.33 14.33
N ILE A 191 14.61 1.60 13.93
CA ILE A 191 15.74 1.74 14.86
C ILE A 191 15.51 2.92 15.82
N LYS A 192 15.10 4.07 15.29
CA LYS A 192 14.79 5.26 16.12
C LYS A 192 13.67 5.02 17.13
N LEU A 193 12.74 4.13 16.81
CA LEU A 193 11.63 3.75 17.70
C LEU A 193 12.03 2.71 18.75
N GLY A 194 13.25 2.20 18.71
CA GLY A 194 13.79 1.29 19.73
C GLY A 194 13.84 -0.19 19.34
N ILE A 195 13.74 -0.50 18.04
CA ILE A 195 14.13 -1.85 17.57
C ILE A 195 15.62 -2.00 17.82
N ASP A 196 16.01 -3.14 18.42
CA ASP A 196 17.40 -3.49 18.70
C ASP A 196 18.25 -3.42 17.41
N PRO A 197 19.26 -2.53 17.35
CA PRO A 197 20.09 -2.37 16.15
C PRO A 197 20.96 -3.60 15.83
N GLN A 198 21.17 -4.52 16.78
CA GLN A 198 21.86 -5.77 16.55
C GLN A 198 20.98 -6.83 15.88
N LYS A 199 19.65 -6.65 15.91
CA LYS A 199 18.71 -7.53 15.25
C LYS A 199 18.85 -7.42 13.73
N PRO A 200 18.89 -8.53 12.97
CA PRO A 200 18.92 -8.50 11.52
C PRO A 200 17.78 -7.67 10.94
N MET A 201 18.10 -6.66 10.16
CA MET A 201 17.12 -5.80 9.50
C MET A 201 17.41 -5.69 8.01
N PHE A 202 16.46 -6.15 7.21
CA PHE A 202 16.55 -6.15 5.75
C PHE A 202 15.58 -5.14 5.14
N VAL A 203 15.85 -4.75 3.89
CA VAL A 203 14.93 -3.95 3.07
C VAL A 203 14.46 -4.80 1.92
N PHE A 204 13.14 -4.92 1.79
CA PHE A 204 12.48 -5.62 0.69
C PHE A 204 11.34 -4.74 0.17
N PRO A 205 11.58 -3.89 -0.84
CA PRO A 205 10.57 -2.98 -1.37
C PRO A 205 9.53 -3.73 -2.20
N HIS A 206 8.41 -3.05 -2.46
CA HIS A 206 7.45 -3.54 -3.43
C HIS A 206 7.96 -3.25 -4.86
N GLY A 207 7.48 -4.03 -5.82
CA GLY A 207 7.89 -3.93 -7.21
C GLY A 207 6.77 -3.48 -8.14
N PHE A 208 7.13 -3.33 -9.40
CA PHE A 208 6.22 -3.01 -10.51
C PHE A 208 6.20 -4.15 -11.54
N ASP A 209 5.00 -4.51 -11.99
CA ASP A 209 4.82 -5.48 -13.07
C ASP A 209 4.57 -4.75 -14.40
N HIS A 210 5.63 -4.60 -15.19
CA HIS A 210 5.60 -3.95 -16.49
C HIS A 210 4.88 -4.76 -17.59
N LYS A 211 4.48 -6.01 -17.31
CA LYS A 211 3.70 -6.84 -18.23
C LYS A 211 2.20 -6.65 -18.03
N LEU A 212 1.79 -6.40 -16.78
CA LEU A 212 0.41 -6.14 -16.42
C LEU A 212 0.06 -4.67 -16.59
N TYR A 213 0.95 -3.79 -16.17
CA TYR A 213 0.80 -2.34 -16.27
C TYR A 213 1.76 -1.79 -17.32
N TYR A 214 1.22 -1.30 -18.41
CA TYR A 214 1.97 -0.80 -19.57
C TYR A 214 1.32 0.47 -20.15
N PRO A 215 2.09 1.34 -20.79
CA PRO A 215 1.57 2.53 -21.45
C PRO A 215 0.58 2.19 -22.55
N ILE A 216 -0.54 2.88 -22.54
CA ILE A 216 -1.58 2.86 -23.60
C ILE A 216 -1.66 4.30 -24.13
N PRO A 217 -1.80 4.53 -25.44
CA PRO A 217 -2.07 5.86 -25.96
C PRO A 217 -3.26 6.51 -25.23
N GLN A 218 -3.06 7.72 -24.73
CA GLN A 218 -4.02 8.36 -23.83
C GLN A 218 -5.40 8.55 -24.46
N ASN A 219 -5.47 8.92 -25.75
CA ASN A 219 -6.70 9.02 -26.49
C ASN A 219 -7.48 7.70 -26.51
N ILE A 220 -6.79 6.55 -26.68
CA ILE A 220 -7.42 5.24 -26.63
C ILE A 220 -7.93 4.92 -25.23
N ALA A 221 -7.13 5.19 -24.18
CA ALA A 221 -7.54 4.96 -22.80
C ALA A 221 -8.76 5.84 -22.39
N ARG A 222 -8.84 7.06 -22.90
CA ARG A 222 -9.95 8.00 -22.64
C ARG A 222 -11.29 7.54 -23.25
N ILE A 223 -11.27 6.88 -24.41
CA ILE A 223 -12.47 6.31 -25.03
C ILE A 223 -13.17 5.32 -24.09
N PHE A 224 -12.42 4.50 -23.35
CA PHE A 224 -12.98 3.51 -22.41
C PHE A 224 -13.84 4.14 -21.32
N TYR A 225 -13.49 5.34 -20.86
CA TYR A 225 -14.19 6.06 -19.81
C TYR A 225 -15.05 7.21 -20.33
N ASN A 226 -15.19 7.33 -21.65
CA ASN A 226 -15.89 8.44 -22.31
C ASN A 226 -15.39 9.81 -21.84
N PHE A 227 -14.05 9.94 -21.72
CA PHE A 227 -13.39 11.18 -21.34
C PHE A 227 -13.10 12.04 -22.57
N ASP A 228 -13.28 13.35 -22.38
CA ASP A 228 -12.91 14.35 -23.38
C ASP A 228 -11.38 14.40 -23.54
N GLU A 229 -10.91 14.44 -24.78
CA GLU A 229 -9.50 14.41 -25.15
C GLU A 229 -8.74 15.65 -24.66
N GLU A 230 -9.38 16.82 -24.65
CA GLU A 230 -8.77 18.10 -24.29
C GLU A 230 -8.73 18.35 -22.76
N THR A 231 -9.47 17.60 -21.97
CA THR A 231 -9.59 17.81 -20.52
C THR A 231 -8.29 17.49 -19.78
N PHE A 232 -7.84 18.38 -18.90
CA PHE A 232 -6.79 18.08 -17.93
C PHE A 232 -7.36 17.28 -16.76
N MET A 233 -6.84 16.08 -16.52
CA MET A 233 -7.38 15.12 -15.57
C MET A 233 -6.39 14.76 -14.48
N VAL A 234 -6.78 14.95 -13.23
CA VAL A 234 -6.04 14.54 -12.03
C VAL A 234 -6.73 13.33 -11.41
N LEU A 235 -6.01 12.21 -11.23
CA LEU A 235 -6.53 10.97 -10.67
C LEU A 235 -6.09 10.81 -9.23
N ASN A 236 -7.05 10.65 -8.30
CA ASN A 236 -6.77 10.11 -6.97
C ASN A 236 -7.45 8.74 -6.83
N LEU A 237 -6.64 7.67 -6.79
CA LEU A 237 -7.08 6.27 -6.72
C LEU A 237 -6.99 5.69 -5.30
N ASN A 238 -6.86 6.52 -4.29
CA ASN A 238 -6.79 6.08 -2.91
C ASN A 238 -8.19 5.79 -2.35
N ARG A 239 -8.29 4.78 -1.47
CA ARG A 239 -9.55 4.50 -0.76
C ARG A 239 -10.02 5.70 0.07
N ASN A 240 -11.34 5.86 0.21
CA ASN A 240 -11.93 6.86 1.11
C ASN A 240 -11.76 6.41 2.57
N GLN A 241 -10.60 6.72 3.16
CA GLN A 241 -10.19 6.37 4.51
C GLN A 241 -9.46 7.55 5.18
N PRO A 242 -9.46 7.68 6.52
CA PRO A 242 -8.93 8.84 7.24
C PRO A 242 -7.54 9.26 6.80
N ARG A 243 -6.59 8.32 6.73
CA ARG A 243 -5.19 8.61 6.40
C ARG A 243 -4.94 9.03 4.96
N LYS A 244 -5.93 8.86 4.06
CA LYS A 244 -5.82 9.25 2.64
C LYS A 244 -6.16 10.71 2.39
N ARG A 245 -6.69 11.38 3.42
CA ARG A 245 -6.87 12.83 3.46
C ARG A 245 -7.59 13.39 2.22
N TRP A 246 -8.74 12.81 1.93
CA TRP A 246 -9.59 13.31 0.86
C TRP A 246 -10.06 14.75 1.10
N ASP A 247 -10.20 15.15 2.36
CA ASP A 247 -10.45 16.53 2.76
C ASP A 247 -9.38 17.48 2.19
N ILE A 248 -8.08 17.18 2.34
CA ILE A 248 -6.98 17.96 1.75
C ILE A 248 -7.09 17.99 0.21
N THR A 249 -7.34 16.82 -0.41
CA THR A 249 -7.55 16.75 -1.87
C THR A 249 -8.65 17.69 -2.34
N LEU A 250 -9.83 17.69 -1.66
CA LEU A 250 -10.99 18.45 -2.09
C LEU A 250 -10.86 19.95 -1.82
N VAL A 251 -10.24 20.33 -0.69
CA VAL A 251 -9.90 21.74 -0.40
C VAL A 251 -8.96 22.29 -1.48
N ALA A 252 -7.90 21.56 -1.81
CA ALA A 252 -6.94 21.96 -2.84
C ALA A 252 -7.58 22.02 -4.24
N TRP A 253 -8.44 21.05 -4.55
CA TRP A 253 -9.16 21.04 -5.83
C TRP A 253 -10.14 22.21 -5.94
N ALA A 254 -10.86 22.56 -4.87
CA ALA A 254 -11.78 23.70 -4.84
C ALA A 254 -11.02 25.03 -5.08
N GLU A 255 -9.82 25.19 -4.53
CA GLU A 255 -8.97 26.35 -4.79
C GLU A 255 -8.49 26.41 -6.25
N PHE A 256 -8.09 25.26 -6.81
CA PHE A 256 -7.70 25.19 -8.22
C PHE A 256 -8.89 25.50 -9.16
N VAL A 257 -10.09 25.00 -8.83
CA VAL A 257 -11.34 25.30 -9.57
C VAL A 257 -11.67 26.79 -9.53
N GLU A 258 -11.54 27.43 -8.38
CA GLU A 258 -11.75 28.89 -8.25
C GLU A 258 -10.79 29.68 -9.16
N ARG A 259 -9.50 29.34 -9.15
CA ARG A 259 -8.51 29.96 -10.01
C ARG A 259 -8.81 29.74 -11.49
N HIS A 260 -9.20 28.53 -11.86
CA HIS A 260 -9.61 28.19 -13.23
C HIS A 260 -10.87 28.96 -13.68
N TYR A 261 -11.86 29.09 -12.80
CA TYR A 261 -13.07 29.85 -13.05
C TYR A 261 -12.78 31.36 -13.25
N LYS A 262 -11.98 31.95 -12.35
CA LYS A 262 -11.57 33.34 -12.44
C LYS A 262 -10.81 33.64 -13.74
N LEU A 263 -9.97 32.70 -14.20
CA LEU A 263 -9.25 32.86 -15.46
C LEU A 263 -10.14 32.71 -16.67
N ASN A 264 -10.92 31.64 -16.77
CA ASN A 264 -11.55 31.20 -18.02
C ASN A 264 -12.99 31.72 -18.22
N VAL A 265 -13.65 32.13 -17.13
CA VAL A 265 -15.05 32.62 -17.18
C VAL A 265 -15.10 34.10 -16.85
N LEU A 266 -14.43 34.52 -15.76
CA LEU A 266 -14.50 35.94 -15.34
C LEU A 266 -13.45 36.81 -16.04
N ASN A 267 -12.39 36.22 -16.60
CA ASN A 267 -11.20 36.93 -17.15
C ASN A 267 -10.57 37.92 -16.15
N THR A 268 -10.59 37.61 -14.87
CA THR A 268 -10.11 38.50 -13.78
C THR A 268 -8.66 38.24 -13.38
N LEU A 269 -8.05 37.12 -13.83
CA LEU A 269 -6.63 36.81 -13.58
C LEU A 269 -5.77 37.35 -14.73
N THR A 270 -4.64 37.97 -14.39
CA THR A 270 -3.66 38.51 -15.35
C THR A 270 -2.49 37.53 -15.54
N LYS A 271 -1.63 37.81 -16.52
CA LYS A 271 -0.38 37.05 -16.73
C LYS A 271 0.61 37.24 -15.57
N GLU A 272 0.46 38.28 -14.79
CA GLU A 272 1.28 38.57 -13.61
C GLU A 272 0.86 37.73 -12.41
N ASP A 273 -0.47 37.42 -12.32
CA ASP A 273 -1.01 36.60 -11.24
C ASP A 273 -0.67 35.10 -11.39
N CYS A 274 -0.50 34.64 -12.64
CA CYS A 274 -0.20 33.24 -12.91
C CYS A 274 0.37 33.04 -14.33
N LYS A 275 1.05 31.91 -14.51
CA LYS A 275 1.56 31.49 -15.83
C LYS A 275 0.40 31.11 -16.75
N ILE A 276 -0.15 32.09 -17.50
CA ILE A 276 -1.25 31.92 -18.45
C ILE A 276 -0.69 31.59 -19.83
N ASN A 277 -1.19 30.50 -20.44
CA ASN A 277 -0.85 30.10 -21.80
C ASN A 277 -2.03 29.34 -22.46
N LYS A 278 -1.84 28.82 -23.67
CA LYS A 278 -2.88 28.08 -24.38
C LYS A 278 -3.41 26.85 -23.61
N TYR A 279 -2.60 26.25 -22.76
CA TYR A 279 -2.97 25.04 -22.00
C TYR A 279 -3.89 25.35 -20.81
N THR A 280 -3.82 26.57 -20.25
CA THR A 280 -4.63 26.97 -19.09
C THR A 280 -6.10 27.27 -19.45
N LYS A 281 -6.48 27.09 -20.71
CA LYS A 281 -7.88 27.20 -21.19
C LYS A 281 -8.61 25.87 -21.28
N ARG A 282 -7.92 24.74 -21.04
CA ARG A 282 -8.53 23.41 -21.11
C ARG A 282 -9.56 23.20 -19.99
N PRO A 283 -10.60 22.40 -20.22
CA PRO A 283 -11.45 21.90 -19.13
C PRO A 283 -10.60 21.13 -18.09
N ILE A 284 -11.09 21.06 -16.86
CA ILE A 284 -10.41 20.37 -15.75
C ILE A 284 -11.32 19.33 -15.12
N LYS A 285 -10.77 18.20 -14.67
CA LYS A 285 -11.47 17.18 -13.92
C LYS A 285 -10.60 16.52 -12.84
N LEU A 286 -11.16 16.41 -11.64
CA LEU A 286 -10.68 15.48 -10.62
C LEU A 286 -11.40 14.15 -10.81
N VAL A 287 -10.63 13.11 -11.11
CA VAL A 287 -11.14 11.74 -11.24
C VAL A 287 -11.01 11.04 -9.89
N ILE A 288 -12.15 10.72 -9.30
CA ILE A 288 -12.25 10.07 -7.99
C ILE A 288 -12.37 8.56 -8.19
N GLY A 289 -11.30 7.82 -7.90
CA GLY A 289 -11.22 6.38 -8.05
C GLY A 289 -11.56 5.61 -6.77
N THR A 290 -12.54 6.10 -6.00
CA THR A 290 -13.01 5.47 -4.77
C THR A 290 -14.51 5.71 -4.57
N THR A 291 -15.11 5.08 -3.56
CA THR A 291 -16.51 5.36 -3.17
C THR A 291 -16.67 6.80 -2.73
N MET A 292 -17.72 7.45 -3.23
CA MET A 292 -18.05 8.83 -2.86
C MET A 292 -18.45 8.94 -1.39
N ASP A 293 -19.19 7.97 -0.89
CA ASP A 293 -19.58 7.81 0.50
C ASP A 293 -18.69 6.74 1.17
N GLY A 294 -17.95 7.13 2.20
CA GLY A 294 -17.01 6.28 2.92
C GLY A 294 -16.70 6.86 4.30
N TYR A 295 -15.43 7.16 4.59
CA TYR A 295 -15.11 7.90 5.81
C TYR A 295 -15.60 9.36 5.72
N TRP A 296 -15.52 9.96 4.52
CA TRP A 296 -16.14 11.24 4.19
C TRP A 296 -17.21 11.03 3.12
N ASP A 297 -18.27 11.81 3.17
CA ASP A 297 -19.07 12.15 1.99
C ASP A 297 -18.26 13.17 1.17
N LEU A 298 -17.64 12.69 0.09
CA LEU A 298 -16.69 13.50 -0.69
C LEU A 298 -17.40 14.65 -1.41
N MET A 299 -18.66 14.47 -1.81
CA MET A 299 -19.38 15.54 -2.48
C MET A 299 -19.82 16.62 -1.49
N ASP A 300 -20.27 16.25 -0.29
CA ASP A 300 -20.62 17.23 0.74
C ASP A 300 -19.41 18.08 1.15
N VAL A 301 -18.23 17.44 1.36
CA VAL A 301 -17.00 18.18 1.64
C VAL A 301 -16.67 19.16 0.52
N PHE A 302 -16.73 18.71 -0.74
CA PHE A 302 -16.42 19.58 -1.88
C PHE A 302 -17.41 20.72 -2.05
N GLU A 303 -18.71 20.45 -1.98
CA GLU A 303 -19.74 21.46 -2.06
C GLU A 303 -19.62 22.50 -0.95
N ASN A 304 -19.28 22.06 0.25
CA ASN A 304 -19.07 22.94 1.39
C ASN A 304 -17.87 23.88 1.15
N GLU A 305 -16.75 23.37 0.62
CA GLU A 305 -15.61 24.20 0.27
C GLU A 305 -15.93 25.22 -0.84
N ILE A 306 -16.74 24.86 -1.85
CA ILE A 306 -17.16 25.75 -2.91
C ILE A 306 -18.06 26.89 -2.39
N LYS A 307 -18.88 26.67 -1.36
CA LYS A 307 -19.73 27.72 -0.76
C LYS A 307 -18.93 28.90 -0.18
N PHE A 308 -17.68 28.67 0.20
CA PHE A 308 -16.78 29.71 0.70
C PHE A 308 -15.94 30.38 -0.38
N ARG A 309 -16.21 30.07 -1.66
CA ARG A 309 -15.46 30.56 -2.82
C ARG A 309 -16.40 31.19 -3.82
N ASP A 310 -15.91 32.18 -4.58
CA ASP A 310 -16.71 32.87 -5.62
C ASP A 310 -16.84 32.04 -6.90
N VAL A 311 -17.37 30.81 -6.77
CA VAL A 311 -17.57 29.88 -7.88
C VAL A 311 -19.00 29.34 -7.85
N PRO A 312 -19.75 29.39 -8.98
CA PRO A 312 -21.04 28.73 -9.06
C PRO A 312 -20.93 27.23 -8.86
N LEU A 313 -21.78 26.69 -7.99
CA LEU A 313 -21.75 25.26 -7.64
C LEU A 313 -21.89 24.34 -8.86
N GLU A 314 -22.76 24.71 -9.81
CA GLU A 314 -22.96 23.97 -11.07
C GLU A 314 -21.70 23.93 -11.96
N TYR A 315 -20.90 24.99 -11.92
CA TYR A 315 -19.59 24.98 -12.58
C TYR A 315 -18.62 24.03 -11.88
N ALA A 316 -18.52 24.13 -10.59
CA ALA A 316 -17.62 23.31 -9.78
C ALA A 316 -17.93 21.81 -9.89
N LYS A 317 -19.20 21.42 -9.80
CA LYS A 317 -19.63 20.02 -9.94
C LYS A 317 -19.21 19.38 -11.27
N LYS A 318 -19.17 20.13 -12.35
CA LYS A 318 -18.70 19.65 -13.66
C LYS A 318 -17.22 19.27 -13.66
N THR A 319 -16.44 19.71 -12.67
CA THR A 319 -15.02 19.39 -12.54
C THR A 319 -14.77 18.10 -11.76
N ILE A 320 -15.80 17.48 -11.20
CA ILE A 320 -15.69 16.18 -10.49
C ILE A 320 -16.17 15.06 -11.42
N HIS A 321 -15.42 13.97 -11.42
CA HIS A 321 -15.80 12.72 -12.07
C HIS A 321 -15.55 11.54 -11.14
N SER A 322 -16.61 10.85 -10.72
CA SER A 322 -16.51 9.63 -9.91
C SER A 322 -16.52 8.40 -10.81
N ILE A 323 -15.65 7.45 -10.52
CA ILE A 323 -15.64 6.13 -11.18
C ILE A 323 -16.75 5.27 -10.58
N GLU A 324 -17.58 4.68 -11.41
CA GLU A 324 -18.60 3.73 -10.97
C GLU A 324 -17.95 2.45 -10.46
N SER A 325 -18.44 1.93 -9.30
CA SER A 325 -18.01 0.68 -8.69
C SER A 325 -16.48 0.49 -8.63
N PRO A 326 -15.72 1.43 -8.06
CA PRO A 326 -14.26 1.40 -8.10
C PRO A 326 -13.64 0.14 -7.46
N GLN A 327 -14.38 -0.54 -6.57
CA GLN A 327 -13.95 -1.80 -5.95
C GLN A 327 -13.98 -2.99 -6.91
N GLN A 328 -14.66 -2.87 -8.06
CA GLN A 328 -14.81 -3.91 -9.07
C GLN A 328 -13.83 -3.76 -10.23
N LEU A 329 -13.01 -2.70 -10.24
CA LEU A 329 -12.02 -2.48 -11.28
C LEU A 329 -10.99 -3.61 -11.27
N SER A 330 -10.83 -4.25 -12.41
CA SER A 330 -9.75 -5.20 -12.64
C SER A 330 -8.39 -4.48 -12.73
N ASP A 331 -7.29 -5.24 -12.64
CA ASP A 331 -5.95 -4.68 -12.88
C ASP A 331 -5.84 -4.04 -14.28
N ARG A 332 -6.55 -4.59 -15.27
CA ARG A 332 -6.63 -4.02 -16.63
C ARG A 332 -7.36 -2.68 -16.64
N ASP A 333 -8.51 -2.59 -15.95
CA ASP A 333 -9.27 -1.33 -15.89
C ASP A 333 -8.47 -0.25 -15.18
N ILE A 334 -7.77 -0.62 -14.09
CA ILE A 334 -6.86 0.28 -13.38
C ILE A 334 -5.72 0.76 -14.29
N ASN A 335 -5.13 -0.14 -15.11
CA ASN A 335 -4.12 0.25 -16.08
C ASN A 335 -4.67 1.26 -17.11
N ILE A 336 -5.88 1.01 -17.63
CA ILE A 336 -6.54 1.94 -18.57
C ILE A 336 -6.80 3.28 -17.89
N LEU A 337 -7.30 3.27 -16.65
CA LEU A 337 -7.60 4.49 -15.90
C LEU A 337 -6.35 5.36 -15.65
N TYR A 338 -5.24 4.76 -15.24
CA TYR A 338 -3.97 5.49 -15.13
C TYR A 338 -3.57 6.14 -16.46
N ASN A 339 -3.68 5.38 -17.56
CA ASN A 339 -3.31 5.90 -18.89
C ASN A 339 -4.25 7.01 -19.39
N ALA A 340 -5.51 7.00 -18.99
CA ALA A 340 -6.50 8.02 -19.37
C ALA A 340 -6.23 9.39 -18.71
N CYS A 341 -5.70 9.41 -17.49
CA CYS A 341 -5.46 10.63 -16.73
C CYS A 341 -4.09 11.26 -17.04
N ASP A 342 -3.93 12.56 -16.76
CA ASP A 342 -2.69 13.29 -16.99
C ASP A 342 -1.75 13.19 -15.81
N VAL A 343 -2.28 13.28 -14.59
CA VAL A 343 -1.54 13.40 -13.34
C VAL A 343 -2.13 12.48 -12.28
N GLY A 344 -1.28 11.81 -11.52
CA GLY A 344 -1.71 11.10 -10.31
C GLY A 344 -1.57 11.99 -9.06
N LEU A 345 -2.45 11.77 -8.08
CA LEU A 345 -2.51 12.53 -6.84
C LEU A 345 -2.50 11.62 -5.62
N ASN A 346 -1.70 11.97 -4.62
CA ASN A 346 -1.74 11.37 -3.29
C ASN A 346 -1.57 12.45 -2.21
N SER A 347 -2.59 12.64 -1.38
CA SER A 347 -2.60 13.59 -0.26
C SER A 347 -2.50 12.92 1.12
N ALA A 348 -2.17 11.62 1.18
CA ALA A 348 -2.12 10.86 2.42
C ALA A 348 -1.20 11.48 3.48
N ASP A 349 -1.59 11.35 4.74
CA ASP A 349 -0.81 11.79 5.91
C ASP A 349 0.14 10.71 6.46
N GLY A 350 0.15 9.54 5.83
CA GLY A 350 1.02 8.41 6.13
C GLY A 350 0.85 7.28 5.11
N GLU A 351 1.96 6.69 4.67
CA GLU A 351 1.98 5.61 3.68
C GLU A 351 3.09 4.59 3.98
N GLY A 352 2.72 3.30 3.96
CA GLY A 352 3.71 2.24 4.07
C GLY A 352 4.65 2.21 2.86
N PHE A 353 4.09 2.18 1.65
CA PHE A 353 4.84 2.26 0.40
C PHE A 353 4.25 3.28 -0.58
N GLY A 354 2.91 3.31 -0.79
CA GLY A 354 2.25 4.25 -1.69
C GLY A 354 2.08 3.72 -3.12
N LEU A 355 1.52 2.51 -3.26
CA LEU A 355 1.40 1.80 -4.54
C LEU A 355 0.72 2.60 -5.65
N CYS A 356 -0.33 3.38 -5.36
CA CYS A 356 -1.04 4.13 -6.40
C CYS A 356 -0.13 5.15 -7.11
N GLY A 357 0.61 5.96 -6.36
CA GLY A 357 1.55 6.91 -6.93
C GLY A 357 2.74 6.23 -7.62
N PHE A 358 3.21 5.12 -7.04
CA PHE A 358 4.28 4.30 -7.59
C PHE A 358 3.91 3.70 -8.97
N GLU A 359 2.72 3.13 -9.09
CA GLU A 359 2.21 2.56 -10.35
C GLU A 359 1.96 3.64 -11.41
N GLY A 360 1.36 4.76 -11.03
CA GLY A 360 1.17 5.90 -11.93
C GLY A 360 2.49 6.42 -12.48
N LEU A 361 3.51 6.58 -11.63
CA LEU A 361 4.85 7.00 -12.04
C LEU A 361 5.50 5.98 -12.98
N ALA A 362 5.35 4.69 -12.70
CA ALA A 362 5.87 3.60 -13.54
C ALA A 362 5.22 3.57 -14.93
N LEU A 363 3.99 4.05 -15.05
CA LEU A 363 3.28 4.22 -16.34
C LEU A 363 3.67 5.51 -17.08
N GLY A 364 4.55 6.32 -16.51
CA GLY A 364 4.96 7.60 -17.09
C GLY A 364 3.99 8.74 -16.79
N LYS A 365 3.13 8.58 -15.79
CA LYS A 365 2.22 9.64 -15.36
C LYS A 365 2.88 10.44 -14.23
N PRO A 366 3.10 11.75 -14.38
CA PRO A 366 3.65 12.58 -13.33
C PRO A 366 2.76 12.57 -12.09
N GLN A 367 3.36 12.74 -10.91
CA GLN A 367 2.65 12.65 -9.65
C GLN A 367 2.73 13.96 -8.88
N ILE A 368 1.64 14.30 -8.18
CA ILE A 368 1.62 15.25 -7.08
C ILE A 368 1.43 14.43 -5.81
N SER A 369 2.35 14.50 -4.88
CA SER A 369 2.34 13.57 -3.76
C SER A 369 2.83 14.20 -2.47
N SER A 370 2.12 13.93 -1.37
CA SER A 370 2.68 14.14 -0.04
C SER A 370 4.01 13.36 0.09
N PHE A 371 5.00 13.97 0.73
CA PHE A 371 6.31 13.36 0.96
C PHE A 371 6.34 12.70 2.34
N VAL A 372 5.62 11.60 2.48
CA VAL A 372 5.42 10.90 3.75
C VAL A 372 5.79 9.42 3.65
N GLY A 373 6.24 8.86 4.75
CA GLY A 373 6.50 7.43 4.90
C GLY A 373 7.36 6.82 3.80
N GLY A 374 6.95 5.68 3.27
CA GLY A 374 7.69 4.93 2.25
C GLY A 374 7.78 5.63 0.89
N MET A 375 6.94 6.62 0.63
CA MET A 375 7.02 7.40 -0.62
C MET A 375 8.31 8.23 -0.72
N ARG A 376 8.98 8.51 0.40
CA ARG A 376 10.29 9.16 0.46
C ARG A 376 11.40 8.36 -0.26
N GLU A 377 11.16 7.08 -0.50
CA GLU A 377 12.14 6.20 -1.15
C GLU A 377 12.23 6.43 -2.67
N PHE A 378 11.09 6.58 -3.33
CA PHE A 378 11.06 6.60 -4.79
C PHE A 378 10.63 7.93 -5.39
N PHE A 379 10.02 8.85 -4.63
CA PHE A 379 9.74 10.19 -5.10
C PHE A 379 10.91 11.14 -4.84
N ASN A 380 11.14 12.05 -5.80
CA ASN A 380 12.03 13.19 -5.69
C ASN A 380 11.60 14.30 -6.67
N GLU A 381 12.13 15.49 -6.51
CA GLU A 381 11.77 16.69 -7.29
C GLU A 381 12.08 16.58 -8.80
N GLN A 382 12.86 15.60 -9.23
CA GLN A 382 13.17 15.40 -10.65
C GLN A 382 12.09 14.64 -11.41
N ILE A 383 11.18 13.97 -10.67
CA ILE A 383 10.19 13.04 -11.24
C ILE A 383 8.76 13.28 -10.75
N ALA A 384 8.56 14.15 -9.75
CA ALA A 384 7.26 14.47 -9.17
C ALA A 384 7.21 15.89 -8.62
N LEU A 385 6.02 16.44 -8.39
CA LEU A 385 5.81 17.57 -7.51
C LEU A 385 5.55 17.05 -6.10
N ILE A 386 6.46 17.32 -5.20
CA ILE A 386 6.46 16.84 -3.83
C ILE A 386 5.85 17.90 -2.94
N ILE A 387 4.94 17.48 -2.04
CA ILE A 387 4.36 18.34 -1.02
C ILE A 387 4.95 17.92 0.33
N GLU A 388 5.80 18.77 0.88
CA GLU A 388 6.42 18.54 2.19
C GLU A 388 5.39 18.74 3.32
N PRO A 389 5.32 17.84 4.30
CA PRO A 389 4.44 18.01 5.44
C PRO A 389 4.75 19.27 6.25
N LYS A 390 3.72 20.06 6.56
CA LYS A 390 3.81 21.26 7.40
C LYS A 390 3.37 21.01 8.85
N ILE A 391 2.50 20.05 9.06
CA ILE A 391 1.91 19.78 10.36
C ILE A 391 2.15 18.32 10.72
N ARG A 392 2.53 18.07 11.95
CA ARG A 392 2.61 16.74 12.55
C ARG A 392 1.58 16.62 13.66
N MET A 393 0.73 15.60 13.58
CA MET A 393 -0.37 15.39 14.54
C MET A 393 -0.33 13.96 15.09
N TYR A 394 -0.31 13.83 16.42
CA TYR A 394 -0.40 12.52 17.06
C TYR A 394 -1.81 11.96 16.94
N LEU A 395 -1.91 10.73 16.50
CA LEU A 395 -3.15 9.96 16.47
C LEU A 395 -3.36 9.26 17.82
N ASP A 396 -4.60 8.82 18.08
CA ASP A 396 -4.93 8.08 19.29
C ASP A 396 -4.02 6.85 19.45
N ASN A 397 -3.32 6.77 20.58
CA ASN A 397 -2.39 5.70 20.89
C ASN A 397 -2.82 4.83 22.09
N LYS A 398 -4.01 5.08 22.66
CA LYS A 398 -4.52 4.34 23.84
C LYS A 398 -5.51 3.25 23.49
N SER A 399 -6.41 3.50 22.54
CA SER A 399 -7.40 2.51 22.09
C SER A 399 -6.78 1.39 21.24
N ASN A 400 -7.61 0.46 20.78
CA ASN A 400 -7.19 -0.64 19.87
C ASN A 400 -6.91 -0.13 18.44
N THR A 401 -6.10 0.92 18.33
CA THR A 401 -5.59 1.48 17.07
C THR A 401 -4.10 1.22 16.95
N ILE A 402 -3.55 1.38 15.75
CA ILE A 402 -2.09 1.28 15.53
C ILE A 402 -1.33 2.47 16.16
N GLY A 403 -2.04 3.57 16.51
CA GLY A 403 -1.41 4.85 16.85
C GLY A 403 -0.77 5.49 15.63
N GLY A 404 0.06 6.50 15.84
CA GLY A 404 0.83 7.09 14.74
C GLY A 404 1.08 8.58 14.92
N VAL A 405 1.86 9.14 14.01
CA VAL A 405 2.03 10.58 13.81
C VAL A 405 1.70 10.88 12.36
N ALA A 406 0.55 11.49 12.14
CA ALA A 406 0.13 11.97 10.83
C ALA A 406 1.01 13.16 10.40
N GLU A 407 1.43 13.16 9.14
CA GLU A 407 2.25 14.21 8.54
C GLU A 407 1.44 14.86 7.41
N LEU A 408 0.88 16.05 7.63
CA LEU A 408 -0.07 16.72 6.74
C LEU A 408 0.60 17.79 5.89
N GLY A 409 0.33 17.75 4.57
CA GLY A 409 0.67 18.82 3.63
C GLY A 409 -0.37 19.94 3.62
N ASP A 410 0.03 21.11 3.14
CA ASP A 410 -0.83 22.27 2.97
C ASP A 410 -1.68 22.14 1.70
N PRO A 411 -3.03 22.21 1.76
CA PRO A 411 -3.90 22.17 0.58
C PRO A 411 -3.52 23.20 -0.48
N HIS A 412 -3.07 24.39 -0.08
CA HIS A 412 -2.61 25.43 -1.01
C HIS A 412 -1.45 24.95 -1.88
N GLU A 413 -0.47 24.25 -1.33
CA GLU A 413 0.67 23.71 -2.09
C GLU A 413 0.24 22.67 -3.13
N TYR A 414 -0.81 21.88 -2.84
CA TYR A 414 -1.40 20.98 -3.83
C TYR A 414 -2.10 21.76 -4.95
N ALA A 415 -2.83 22.83 -4.63
CA ALA A 415 -3.47 23.69 -5.61
C ALA A 415 -2.43 24.35 -6.55
N GLU A 416 -1.32 24.84 -6.00
CA GLU A 416 -0.20 25.35 -6.80
C GLU A 416 0.47 24.26 -7.65
N ALA A 417 0.56 23.03 -7.15
CA ALA A 417 1.10 21.91 -7.92
C ALA A 417 0.16 21.52 -9.09
N PHE A 418 -1.18 21.54 -8.89
CA PHE A 418 -2.13 21.38 -10.00
C PHE A 418 -1.92 22.43 -11.07
N TRP A 419 -1.79 23.71 -10.66
CA TRP A 419 -1.57 24.79 -11.59
C TRP A 419 -0.24 24.66 -12.35
N LYS A 420 0.81 24.24 -11.68
CA LYS A 420 2.13 24.07 -12.28
C LYS A 420 2.13 22.99 -13.38
N TYR A 421 1.48 21.86 -13.18
CA TYR A 421 1.31 20.86 -14.24
C TYR A 421 0.33 21.30 -15.31
N PHE A 422 -0.81 21.88 -14.92
CA PHE A 422 -1.80 22.39 -15.86
C PHE A 422 -1.24 23.38 -16.87
N SER A 423 -0.33 24.25 -16.43
CA SER A 423 0.29 25.29 -17.26
C SER A 423 1.58 24.83 -17.97
N SER A 424 2.10 23.65 -17.67
CA SER A 424 3.40 23.18 -18.22
C SER A 424 3.38 21.70 -18.60
N PRO A 425 2.84 21.37 -19.81
CA PRO A 425 2.88 20.01 -20.34
C PRO A 425 4.30 19.44 -20.47
N GLU A 426 5.27 20.30 -20.77
CA GLU A 426 6.68 19.91 -20.90
C GLU A 426 7.24 19.39 -19.55
N LEU A 427 6.80 19.98 -18.44
CA LEU A 427 7.17 19.50 -17.12
C LEU A 427 6.51 18.15 -16.81
N MET A 428 5.24 17.97 -17.20
CA MET A 428 4.54 16.70 -17.05
C MET A 428 5.27 15.58 -17.82
N GLU A 429 5.59 15.81 -19.08
CA GLU A 429 6.31 14.84 -19.92
C GLU A 429 7.68 14.51 -19.33
N LYS A 430 8.43 15.52 -18.90
CA LYS A 430 9.75 15.34 -18.28
C LYS A 430 9.67 14.47 -17.02
N HIS A 431 8.74 14.78 -16.10
CA HIS A 431 8.58 14.04 -14.85
C HIS A 431 8.06 12.62 -15.12
N GLY A 432 7.08 12.45 -16.00
CA GLY A 432 6.55 11.14 -16.38
C GLY A 432 7.63 10.23 -16.98
N THR A 433 8.37 10.72 -17.96
CA THR A 433 9.43 9.95 -18.63
C THR A 433 10.54 9.52 -17.66
N LYS A 434 11.07 10.47 -16.87
CA LYS A 434 12.12 10.16 -15.88
C LYS A 434 11.60 9.24 -14.77
N GLY A 435 10.37 9.47 -14.30
CA GLY A 435 9.75 8.65 -13.28
C GLY A 435 9.58 7.19 -13.73
N ARG A 436 9.07 6.98 -14.94
CA ARG A 436 8.98 5.64 -15.52
C ARG A 436 10.34 4.96 -15.59
N GLN A 437 11.36 5.66 -16.11
CA GLN A 437 12.71 5.10 -16.20
C GLN A 437 13.24 4.71 -14.81
N HIS A 438 13.05 5.58 -13.81
CA HIS A 438 13.48 5.33 -12.43
C HIS A 438 12.84 4.05 -11.85
N ILE A 439 11.51 3.90 -11.99
CA ILE A 439 10.81 2.72 -11.45
C ILE A 439 11.20 1.44 -12.19
N LEU A 440 11.23 1.45 -13.52
CA LEU A 440 11.56 0.24 -14.29
C LEU A 440 13.01 -0.22 -14.11
N THR A 441 13.93 0.70 -13.82
CA THR A 441 15.33 0.36 -13.56
C THR A 441 15.51 -0.29 -12.18
N ASN A 442 14.82 0.24 -11.15
CA ASN A 442 15.12 -0.10 -9.76
C ASN A 442 14.10 -1.03 -9.09
N TYR A 443 12.84 -1.07 -9.59
CA TYR A 443 11.72 -1.65 -8.84
C TYR A 443 10.90 -2.68 -9.61
N ARG A 444 11.51 -3.49 -10.47
CA ARG A 444 10.80 -4.60 -11.12
C ARG A 444 10.64 -5.76 -10.15
N TRP A 445 9.46 -6.37 -10.10
CA TRP A 445 9.18 -7.50 -9.20
C TRP A 445 10.13 -8.68 -9.37
N ASP A 446 10.45 -9.05 -10.61
CA ASP A 446 11.40 -10.13 -10.89
C ASP A 446 12.77 -9.88 -10.25
N ASN A 447 13.31 -8.66 -10.39
CA ASN A 447 14.62 -8.28 -9.82
C ASN A 447 14.56 -8.19 -8.29
N ILE A 448 13.49 -7.64 -7.73
CA ILE A 448 13.32 -7.47 -6.29
C ILE A 448 13.22 -8.82 -5.58
N VAL A 449 12.40 -9.74 -6.09
CA VAL A 449 12.28 -11.08 -5.51
C VAL A 449 13.55 -11.89 -5.71
N ASP A 450 14.25 -11.74 -6.84
CA ASP A 450 15.54 -12.37 -7.06
C ASP A 450 16.62 -11.87 -6.08
N TYR A 451 16.63 -10.58 -5.78
CA TYR A 451 17.48 -10.01 -4.73
C TYR A 451 17.11 -10.58 -3.33
N PHE A 452 15.82 -10.65 -2.99
CA PHE A 452 15.36 -11.25 -1.75
C PHE A 452 15.83 -12.69 -1.61
N TYR A 453 15.64 -13.48 -2.65
CA TYR A 453 16.08 -14.88 -2.71
C TYR A 453 17.60 -15.04 -2.54
N LYS A 454 18.40 -14.27 -3.30
CA LYS A 454 19.86 -14.43 -3.33
C LYS A 454 20.59 -13.76 -2.17
N LYS A 455 20.04 -12.69 -1.62
CA LYS A 455 20.76 -11.82 -0.66
C LYS A 455 20.14 -11.76 0.73
N ILE A 456 18.85 -12.03 0.88
CA ILE A 456 18.15 -11.97 2.17
C ILE A 456 17.91 -13.37 2.71
N ILE A 457 17.26 -14.26 1.97
CA ILE A 457 16.94 -15.62 2.43
C ILE A 457 18.17 -16.40 2.96
N PRO A 458 19.39 -16.33 2.36
CA PRO A 458 20.55 -17.01 2.91
C PRO A 458 21.05 -16.45 4.25
N LYS A 459 20.63 -15.24 4.62
CA LYS A 459 21.02 -14.58 5.89
C LYS A 459 19.97 -14.72 6.98
N ILE A 460 18.78 -15.21 6.63
CA ILE A 460 17.71 -15.57 7.53
C ILE A 460 17.89 -17.02 8.00
#